data_24ec014d6a8f694faba319288ca37a95
#
_entry.id   24ec014d6a8f694faba319288ca37a95
#
_cell.length_a   1.000
_cell.length_b   1.000
_cell.length_c   1.000
_cell.angle_alpha   90.00
_cell.angle_beta   90.00
_cell.angle_gamma   90.00
#
_symmetry.space_group_name_H-M   'P 1'
#
loop_
_entity.id
_entity.type
_entity.pdbx_description
1 polymer ?
#
loop_
_entity_poly.entity_id
_entity_poly.type
_entity_poly.pdbx_seq_one_letter_code
_entity_poly.pdbx_strand_id
1 'polypeptide(L)'
;MRRRRRGSCGPSWRTRSAGLAGRGLTALTRSPRPRNTPRTPWVEPHQEDARASNLEGSGMKIGIIGAGNIGGNLTRRLTALGHDVSVANSRGPHTLTELAEETGATPVRVEEAARGAEVVVVTVPLKAVPDLPKGLFDAAAEDVAVIDTGNYYPQQRDGRIAGIEDEGLTESRWTEQHLGHPVIKAFNGTYAQDILDRHRPAGAPDRVALPVAGDDEAAKAKVRALIDELGFDTVDAGGLDDSWRQQPDTPVYGLRAGVAEVRKALAEASPERPAAFRG
;
A
#
# COMPACT_ATOMS: atom_id res chain seq x y z
N MET A 1 -24.93 12.73 52.81
CA MET A 1 -23.86 12.20 53.71
C MET A 1 -22.66 11.91 52.84
N ARG A 2 -21.60 12.77 52.86
CA ARG A 2 -20.33 12.65 53.58
C ARG A 2 -19.59 11.36 53.15
N ARG A 3 -18.32 11.30 52.62
CA ARG A 3 -17.09 12.10 52.71
C ARG A 3 -16.09 11.51 51.71
N ARG A 4 -15.25 12.26 50.90
CA ARG A 4 -13.85 12.67 51.14
C ARG A 4 -12.90 11.48 51.49
N ARG A 5 -11.74 11.22 50.84
CA ARG A 5 -10.45 11.93 50.71
C ARG A 5 -9.47 11.13 49.83
N ARG A 6 -8.68 11.71 48.93
CA ARG A 6 -7.28 12.24 49.06
C ARG A 6 -6.18 11.22 49.21
N GLY A 7 -5.10 11.43 48.39
CA GLY A 7 -3.71 11.16 48.65
C GLY A 7 -2.98 10.63 47.44
N SER A 8 -2.31 11.32 46.56
CA SER A 8 -0.97 11.97 46.56
C SER A 8 0.17 11.01 46.92
N CYS A 9 1.11 10.79 45.95
CA CYS A 9 2.52 11.08 46.11
C CYS A 9 3.32 10.48 44.94
N GLY A 10 3.99 11.31 44.14
CA GLY A 10 5.10 10.92 43.34
C GLY A 10 6.42 10.99 44.10
N PRO A 11 7.49 10.46 43.56
CA PRO A 11 8.81 10.95 43.92
C PRO A 11 9.57 11.53 42.74
N SER A 12 10.07 12.74 43.01
CA SER A 12 11.08 13.48 42.29
C SER A 12 12.47 12.85 42.45
N TRP A 13 13.23 12.76 41.35
CA TRP A 13 14.68 12.53 41.48
C TRP A 13 15.44 13.80 41.13
N ARG A 14 16.14 14.32 42.13
CA ARG A 14 17.06 15.46 42.07
C ARG A 14 18.42 15.00 41.58
N THR A 15 18.98 15.83 40.74
CA THR A 15 20.40 15.93 40.34
C THR A 15 21.37 16.07 41.52
N ARG A 16 22.54 15.43 41.46
CA ARG A 16 23.72 15.83 42.19
C ARG A 16 24.92 15.95 41.26
N SER A 17 25.40 17.17 41.19
CA SER A 17 26.72 17.54 40.69
C SER A 17 27.77 17.30 41.80
N ALA A 18 28.93 16.78 41.44
CA ALA A 18 30.16 16.99 42.21
C ALA A 18 31.35 17.00 41.27
N GLY A 19 32.02 18.10 41.22
CA GLY A 19 33.29 18.30 40.57
C GLY A 19 34.44 17.88 41.45
N LEU A 20 35.58 17.68 40.83
CA LEU A 20 36.91 17.95 41.47
C LEU A 20 38.01 18.07 40.41
N ALA A 21 38.79 19.08 40.56
CA ALA A 21 39.94 19.50 39.76
C ALA A 21 41.17 18.65 40.06
N GLY A 22 42.06 18.51 39.07
CA GLY A 22 43.40 17.96 39.27
C GLY A 22 44.33 18.33 38.12
N ARG A 23 45.28 19.20 38.43
CA ARG A 23 46.34 19.75 37.56
C ARG A 23 47.40 18.69 37.22
N GLY A 24 47.94 18.74 36.01
CA GLY A 24 49.19 18.04 35.64
C GLY A 24 49.74 18.58 34.33
N LEU A 25 50.68 19.52 34.45
CA LEU A 25 51.58 19.95 33.36
C LEU A 25 52.64 18.86 33.14
N THR A 26 52.85 18.41 31.88
CA THR A 26 54.16 17.89 31.44
C THR A 26 54.37 18.12 29.96
N ALA A 27 55.39 18.89 29.70
CA ALA A 27 56.42 18.88 28.66
C ALA A 27 56.03 18.62 27.16
N LEU A 28 56.28 19.68 26.42
CA LEU A 28 56.46 19.74 24.97
C LEU A 28 57.67 18.89 24.51
N THR A 29 57.45 17.89 23.70
CA THR A 29 58.47 17.34 22.80
C THR A 29 58.08 17.64 21.35
N ARG A 30 58.94 18.45 20.72
CA ARG A 30 58.88 18.76 19.28
C ARG A 30 59.21 17.51 18.47
N SER A 31 58.28 17.04 17.65
CA SER A 31 58.55 16.11 16.56
C SER A 31 58.87 16.84 15.25
N PRO A 32 59.77 16.30 14.41
CA PRO A 32 60.24 16.98 13.23
C PRO A 32 59.21 16.95 12.10
N ARG A 33 59.18 18.02 11.31
CA ARG A 33 58.35 18.17 10.10
C ARG A 33 58.70 17.13 9.06
N PRO A 34 57.76 16.42 8.44
CA PRO A 34 58.02 15.65 7.26
C PRO A 34 58.23 16.56 6.03
N ARG A 35 59.16 16.14 5.19
CA ARG A 35 59.62 16.82 3.97
C ARG A 35 58.51 16.89 2.92
N ASN A 36 58.55 17.96 2.17
CA ASN A 36 57.80 18.30 0.98
C ASN A 36 57.64 17.09 0.02
N THR A 37 56.40 16.59 -0.09
CA THR A 37 56.00 15.75 -1.24
C THR A 37 55.34 16.65 -2.28
N PRO A 38 55.62 16.43 -3.60
CA PRO A 38 55.01 17.26 -4.64
C PRO A 38 53.50 17.08 -4.64
N ARG A 39 52.79 18.18 -4.60
CA ARG A 39 51.33 18.22 -4.80
C ARG A 39 51.05 17.74 -6.23
N THR A 40 50.38 16.61 -6.36
CA THR A 40 49.65 16.26 -7.58
C THR A 40 48.58 17.33 -7.84
N PRO A 41 48.47 17.82 -9.08
CA PRO A 41 47.38 18.77 -9.39
C PRO A 41 46.04 18.08 -9.18
N TRP A 42 45.12 18.80 -8.52
CA TRP A 42 43.74 18.41 -8.45
C TRP A 42 43.18 18.37 -9.86
N VAL A 43 42.90 17.16 -10.33
CA VAL A 43 42.08 16.97 -11.53
C VAL A 43 40.63 17.19 -11.05
N GLU A 44 40.02 18.26 -11.54
CA GLU A 44 38.57 18.44 -11.38
C GLU A 44 37.89 17.22 -11.99
N PRO A 45 36.94 16.56 -11.27
CA PRO A 45 36.16 15.51 -11.89
C PRO A 45 35.39 16.14 -13.05
N HIS A 46 35.63 15.62 -14.24
CA HIS A 46 34.93 16.00 -15.44
C HIS A 46 33.43 15.85 -15.20
N GLN A 47 32.66 16.89 -15.61
CA GLN A 47 31.18 16.95 -15.59
C GLN A 47 30.50 15.87 -16.46
N GLU A 48 31.17 14.82 -16.86
CA GLU A 48 30.65 13.72 -17.68
C GLU A 48 30.07 12.55 -16.90
N ASP A 49 30.36 12.44 -15.57
CA ASP A 49 29.85 11.33 -14.76
C ASP A 49 28.48 11.60 -14.10
N ALA A 50 27.89 12.76 -14.35
CA ALA A 50 26.52 13.09 -13.90
C ALA A 50 25.43 12.65 -14.90
N ARG A 51 25.78 11.89 -15.94
CA ARG A 51 24.82 11.37 -16.94
C ARG A 51 24.56 9.87 -16.84
N ALA A 52 25.02 9.22 -15.82
CA ALA A 52 24.82 7.80 -15.63
C ALA A 52 23.83 7.55 -14.50
N SER A 53 22.58 7.83 -14.73
CA SER A 53 21.40 7.09 -14.20
C SER A 53 20.08 7.70 -14.69
N ASN A 54 19.95 7.98 -15.97
CA ASN A 54 18.64 7.86 -16.58
C ASN A 54 18.38 6.37 -16.81
N LEU A 55 18.14 5.63 -15.76
CA LEU A 55 17.24 4.49 -15.83
C LEU A 55 15.87 5.12 -16.08
N GLU A 56 15.53 5.33 -17.33
CA GLU A 56 14.17 5.37 -17.81
C GLU A 56 13.56 3.98 -17.51
N GLY A 57 13.29 3.69 -16.24
CA GLY A 57 12.29 2.74 -15.86
C GLY A 57 10.99 3.38 -16.30
N SER A 58 10.43 2.90 -17.41
CA SER A 58 9.12 3.32 -17.86
C SER A 58 8.13 2.94 -16.75
N GLY A 59 7.75 3.92 -15.89
CA GLY A 59 6.73 3.73 -14.90
C GLY A 59 5.46 3.25 -15.60
N MET A 60 4.77 2.26 -15.02
CA MET A 60 3.49 1.78 -15.56
C MET A 60 2.47 2.90 -15.55
N LYS A 61 1.54 2.86 -16.51
CA LYS A 61 0.35 3.68 -16.46
C LYS A 61 -0.72 2.98 -15.62
N ILE A 62 -1.14 3.65 -14.55
CA ILE A 62 -2.03 3.07 -13.54
C ILE A 62 -3.28 3.94 -13.37
N GLY A 63 -4.46 3.33 -13.47
CA GLY A 63 -5.73 3.97 -13.18
C GLY A 63 -6.21 3.65 -11.77
N ILE A 64 -6.65 4.65 -11.01
CA ILE A 64 -7.24 4.45 -9.67
C ILE A 64 -8.68 4.96 -9.68
N ILE A 65 -9.63 4.07 -9.46
CA ILE A 65 -11.06 4.36 -9.40
C ILE A 65 -11.51 4.29 -7.94
N GLY A 66 -11.67 5.45 -7.35
CA GLY A 66 -11.94 5.62 -5.92
C GLY A 66 -10.75 6.24 -5.18
N ALA A 67 -10.84 7.52 -4.83
CA ALA A 67 -9.82 8.27 -4.10
C ALA A 67 -10.13 8.35 -2.60
N GLY A 68 -10.58 7.23 -2.02
CA GLY A 68 -10.74 7.07 -0.58
C GLY A 68 -9.40 6.80 0.12
N ASN A 69 -9.46 6.29 1.36
CA ASN A 69 -8.25 6.04 2.14
C ASN A 69 -7.26 5.09 1.44
N ILE A 70 -7.74 3.99 0.85
CA ILE A 70 -6.88 3.05 0.13
C ILE A 70 -6.38 3.67 -1.18
N GLY A 71 -7.30 4.15 -2.04
CA GLY A 71 -6.92 4.69 -3.35
C GLY A 71 -6.05 5.94 -3.25
N GLY A 72 -6.32 6.84 -2.31
CA GLY A 72 -5.48 8.01 -2.07
C GLY A 72 -4.05 7.65 -1.64
N ASN A 73 -3.90 6.64 -0.75
CA ASN A 73 -2.58 6.21 -0.31
C ASN A 73 -1.84 5.39 -1.38
N LEU A 74 -2.55 4.60 -2.19
CA LEU A 74 -1.96 3.97 -3.38
C LEU A 74 -1.51 5.03 -4.39
N THR A 75 -2.31 6.08 -4.64
CA THR A 75 -1.90 7.21 -5.49
C THR A 75 -0.57 7.80 -5.01
N ARG A 76 -0.45 8.14 -3.72
CA ARG A 76 0.79 8.69 -3.12
C ARG A 76 2.00 7.79 -3.34
N ARG A 77 1.82 6.49 -3.05
CA ARG A 77 2.95 5.55 -3.16
C ARG A 77 3.35 5.27 -4.60
N LEU A 78 2.40 5.08 -5.49
CA LEU A 78 2.67 4.74 -6.89
C LEU A 78 3.30 5.92 -7.64
N THR A 79 2.83 7.15 -7.42
CA THR A 79 3.48 8.33 -7.99
C THR A 79 4.89 8.55 -7.44
N ALA A 80 5.12 8.30 -6.14
CA ALA A 80 6.45 8.39 -5.54
C ALA A 80 7.42 7.32 -6.08
N LEU A 81 6.93 6.21 -6.61
CA LEU A 81 7.70 5.18 -7.32
C LEU A 81 7.93 5.50 -8.80
N GLY A 82 7.35 6.60 -9.31
CA GLY A 82 7.54 7.05 -10.68
C GLY A 82 6.53 6.52 -11.70
N HIS A 83 5.42 5.93 -11.25
CA HIS A 83 4.32 5.53 -12.14
C HIS A 83 3.51 6.74 -12.62
N ASP A 84 2.94 6.65 -13.83
CA ASP A 84 1.95 7.60 -14.37
C ASP A 84 0.56 7.22 -13.83
N VAL A 85 0.07 7.97 -12.83
CA VAL A 85 -1.16 7.65 -12.13
C VAL A 85 -2.29 8.59 -12.52
N SER A 86 -3.37 8.02 -13.08
CA SER A 86 -4.67 8.69 -13.23
C SER A 86 -5.57 8.32 -12.07
N VAL A 87 -6.21 9.31 -11.42
CA VAL A 87 -7.07 9.08 -10.26
C VAL A 87 -8.45 9.68 -10.45
N ALA A 88 -9.49 8.90 -10.13
CA ALA A 88 -10.89 9.29 -10.29
C ALA A 88 -11.72 9.02 -9.03
N ASN A 89 -12.79 9.77 -8.88
CA ASN A 89 -13.86 9.50 -7.91
C ASN A 89 -15.23 9.89 -8.48
N SER A 90 -16.30 9.50 -7.79
CA SER A 90 -17.69 9.79 -8.20
C SER A 90 -18.08 11.27 -8.21
N ARG A 91 -17.29 12.14 -7.55
CA ARG A 91 -17.57 13.57 -7.42
C ARG A 91 -16.90 14.42 -8.52
N GLY A 92 -16.06 13.79 -9.32
CA GLY A 92 -15.33 14.42 -10.43
C GLY A 92 -13.95 14.98 -10.06
N PRO A 93 -13.11 15.25 -11.09
CA PRO A 93 -11.68 15.57 -10.94
C PRO A 93 -11.43 16.85 -10.13
N HIS A 94 -12.35 17.82 -10.13
CA HIS A 94 -12.20 19.07 -9.37
C HIS A 94 -12.11 18.85 -7.84
N THR A 95 -12.57 17.70 -7.34
CA THR A 95 -12.48 17.35 -5.91
C THR A 95 -11.16 16.64 -5.54
N LEU A 96 -10.28 16.43 -6.51
CA LEU A 96 -9.01 15.75 -6.37
C LEU A 96 -7.79 16.68 -6.56
N THR A 97 -8.01 17.98 -6.61
CA THR A 97 -6.96 18.98 -6.87
C THR A 97 -5.85 18.89 -5.81
N GLU A 98 -6.19 18.81 -4.52
CA GLU A 98 -5.21 18.70 -3.44
C GLU A 98 -4.35 17.44 -3.57
N LEU A 99 -4.96 16.29 -3.85
CA LEU A 99 -4.23 15.03 -4.06
C LEU A 99 -3.33 15.12 -5.31
N ALA A 100 -3.80 15.75 -6.38
CA ALA A 100 -3.04 15.94 -7.60
C ALA A 100 -1.82 16.86 -7.39
N GLU A 101 -2.01 17.98 -6.69
CA GLU A 101 -0.93 18.92 -6.34
C GLU A 101 0.11 18.27 -5.42
N GLU A 102 -0.34 17.43 -4.46
CA GLU A 102 0.53 16.69 -3.54
C GLU A 102 1.38 15.65 -4.26
N THR A 103 0.80 14.95 -5.24
CA THR A 103 1.39 13.71 -5.77
C THR A 103 1.88 13.81 -7.21
N GLY A 104 1.38 14.75 -7.99
CA GLY A 104 1.57 14.80 -9.43
C GLY A 104 0.66 13.84 -10.22
N ALA A 105 -0.26 13.13 -9.56
CA ALA A 105 -1.25 12.28 -10.23
C ALA A 105 -2.22 13.13 -11.08
N THR A 106 -2.72 12.57 -12.16
CA THR A 106 -3.68 13.23 -13.06
C THR A 106 -5.12 12.95 -12.60
N PRO A 107 -5.87 13.96 -12.11
CA PRO A 107 -7.27 13.79 -11.77
C PRO A 107 -8.12 13.71 -13.03
N VAL A 108 -8.90 12.65 -13.18
CA VAL A 108 -9.71 12.39 -14.37
C VAL A 108 -11.15 12.01 -13.99
N ARG A 109 -12.03 11.91 -14.98
CA ARG A 109 -13.34 11.30 -14.80
C ARG A 109 -13.20 9.79 -14.70
N VAL A 110 -14.20 9.12 -14.11
CA VAL A 110 -14.18 7.66 -13.94
C VAL A 110 -14.02 6.94 -15.27
N GLU A 111 -14.69 7.43 -16.33
CA GLU A 111 -14.66 6.87 -17.68
C GLU A 111 -13.27 6.94 -18.35
N GLU A 112 -12.41 7.82 -17.84
CA GLU A 112 -11.07 8.05 -18.38
C GLU A 112 -9.96 7.38 -17.57
N ALA A 113 -10.28 6.89 -16.38
CA ALA A 113 -9.27 6.39 -15.43
C ALA A 113 -8.50 5.17 -15.96
N ALA A 114 -9.16 4.32 -16.75
CA ALA A 114 -8.53 3.13 -17.31
C ALA A 114 -7.84 3.36 -18.67
N ARG A 115 -7.91 4.57 -19.26
CA ARG A 115 -7.39 4.83 -20.60
C ARG A 115 -5.89 4.58 -20.73
N GLY A 116 -5.53 3.54 -21.48
CA GLY A 116 -4.16 3.10 -21.71
C GLY A 116 -3.46 2.58 -20.43
N ALA A 117 -4.21 2.32 -19.36
CA ALA A 117 -3.65 1.80 -18.13
C ALA A 117 -3.28 0.32 -18.27
N GLU A 118 -2.12 -0.05 -17.73
CA GLU A 118 -1.63 -1.42 -17.61
C GLU A 118 -2.13 -2.09 -16.34
N VAL A 119 -2.45 -1.28 -15.33
CA VAL A 119 -3.08 -1.71 -14.07
C VAL A 119 -4.20 -0.74 -13.73
N VAL A 120 -5.36 -1.26 -13.34
CA VAL A 120 -6.47 -0.45 -12.81
C VAL A 120 -6.82 -0.94 -11.41
N VAL A 121 -6.88 -0.02 -10.43
CA VAL A 121 -7.29 -0.33 -9.07
C VAL A 121 -8.72 0.17 -8.85
N VAL A 122 -9.64 -0.77 -8.62
CA VAL A 122 -11.03 -0.47 -8.24
C VAL A 122 -11.13 -0.50 -6.71
N THR A 123 -11.32 0.69 -6.13
CA THR A 123 -11.34 0.89 -4.67
C THR A 123 -12.56 1.74 -4.26
N VAL A 124 -13.72 1.29 -4.71
CA VAL A 124 -15.02 1.88 -4.38
C VAL A 124 -15.79 0.97 -3.39
N PRO A 125 -16.77 1.50 -2.64
CA PRO A 125 -17.70 0.66 -1.88
C PRO A 125 -18.33 -0.40 -2.78
N LEU A 126 -18.48 -1.63 -2.27
CA LEU A 126 -18.96 -2.76 -3.08
C LEU A 126 -20.31 -2.45 -3.74
N LYS A 127 -21.26 -1.87 -2.98
CA LYS A 127 -22.56 -1.44 -3.51
C LYS A 127 -22.52 -0.45 -4.67
N ALA A 128 -21.38 0.24 -4.87
CA ALA A 128 -21.23 1.22 -5.96
C ALA A 128 -20.62 0.61 -7.24
N VAL A 129 -20.20 -0.65 -7.20
CA VAL A 129 -19.64 -1.34 -8.39
C VAL A 129 -20.61 -1.41 -9.55
N PRO A 130 -21.91 -1.71 -9.35
CA PRO A 130 -22.91 -1.73 -10.45
C PRO A 130 -23.12 -0.38 -11.14
N ASP A 131 -22.78 0.74 -10.47
CA ASP A 131 -22.95 2.10 -10.99
C ASP A 131 -21.75 2.55 -11.82
N LEU A 132 -20.67 1.76 -11.88
CA LEU A 132 -19.51 2.07 -12.70
C LEU A 132 -19.86 1.98 -14.20
N PRO A 133 -19.27 2.84 -15.05
CA PRO A 133 -19.55 2.86 -16.47
C PRO A 133 -19.30 1.50 -17.13
N LYS A 134 -20.17 1.09 -18.03
CA LYS A 134 -19.94 -0.09 -18.89
C LYS A 134 -18.82 0.21 -19.88
N GLY A 135 -18.05 -0.83 -20.24
CA GLY A 135 -16.90 -0.67 -21.14
C GLY A 135 -15.75 0.15 -20.54
N LEU A 136 -15.69 0.20 -19.22
CA LEU A 136 -14.70 1.00 -18.47
C LEU A 136 -13.25 0.65 -18.86
N PHE A 137 -13.00 -0.60 -19.25
CA PHE A 137 -11.67 -1.11 -19.60
C PHE A 137 -11.41 -1.18 -21.11
N ASP A 138 -12.37 -0.79 -21.97
CA ASP A 138 -12.23 -0.90 -23.44
C ASP A 138 -11.08 -0.09 -24.02
N ALA A 139 -10.67 0.98 -23.33
CA ALA A 139 -9.56 1.84 -23.71
C ALA A 139 -8.27 1.59 -22.89
N ALA A 140 -8.25 0.56 -22.06
CA ALA A 140 -7.06 0.14 -21.31
C ALA A 140 -6.05 -0.59 -22.21
N ALA A 141 -4.88 -0.93 -21.67
CA ALA A 141 -3.95 -1.83 -22.34
C ALA A 141 -4.60 -3.22 -22.56
N GLU A 142 -4.22 -3.92 -23.62
CA GLU A 142 -4.79 -5.24 -23.97
C GLU A 142 -4.64 -6.27 -22.84
N ASP A 143 -3.54 -6.18 -22.09
CA ASP A 143 -3.18 -7.05 -20.96
C ASP A 143 -3.40 -6.37 -19.60
N VAL A 144 -4.37 -5.46 -19.50
CA VAL A 144 -4.65 -4.73 -18.27
C VAL A 144 -4.98 -5.67 -17.11
N ALA A 145 -4.32 -5.46 -15.98
CA ALA A 145 -4.65 -6.14 -14.72
C ALA A 145 -5.59 -5.25 -13.88
N VAL A 146 -6.78 -5.75 -13.56
CA VAL A 146 -7.76 -5.03 -12.73
C VAL A 146 -7.72 -5.56 -11.30
N ILE A 147 -7.39 -4.69 -10.34
CA ILE A 147 -7.33 -5.02 -8.92
C ILE A 147 -8.66 -4.65 -8.25
N ASP A 148 -9.30 -5.63 -7.62
CA ASP A 148 -10.43 -5.41 -6.71
C ASP A 148 -9.94 -5.33 -5.26
N THR A 149 -10.14 -4.19 -4.61
CA THR A 149 -9.85 -3.99 -3.18
C THR A 149 -11.10 -4.04 -2.31
N GLY A 150 -12.24 -4.36 -2.88
CA GLY A 150 -13.55 -4.30 -2.25
C GLY A 150 -13.69 -5.23 -1.04
N ASN A 151 -14.59 -4.86 -0.15
CA ASN A 151 -15.06 -5.68 0.96
C ASN A 151 -16.57 -5.52 1.11
N TYR A 152 -17.25 -6.58 1.48
CA TYR A 152 -18.68 -6.57 1.72
C TYR A 152 -18.98 -6.33 3.21
N TYR A 153 -19.65 -5.23 3.49
CA TYR A 153 -20.10 -4.85 4.83
C TYR A 153 -21.62 -4.61 4.84
N PRO A 154 -22.44 -5.70 4.89
CA PRO A 154 -23.87 -5.60 4.70
C PRO A 154 -24.56 -4.69 5.71
N GLN A 155 -24.19 -4.79 6.98
CA GLN A 155 -24.86 -4.06 8.06
C GLN A 155 -24.38 -2.61 8.21
N GLN A 156 -23.14 -2.31 7.77
CA GLN A 156 -22.53 -1.00 7.99
C GLN A 156 -22.65 -0.08 6.77
N ARG A 157 -22.65 -0.65 5.53
CA ARG A 157 -22.48 0.18 4.33
C ARG A 157 -23.27 -0.29 3.11
N ASP A 158 -23.17 -1.59 2.78
CA ASP A 158 -23.55 -2.06 1.45
C ASP A 158 -25.01 -2.53 1.34
N GLY A 159 -25.63 -2.89 2.48
CA GLY A 159 -26.92 -3.58 2.48
C GLY A 159 -26.77 -5.01 2.00
N ARG A 160 -27.89 -5.72 1.85
CA ARG A 160 -27.91 -7.10 1.37
C ARG A 160 -27.67 -7.16 -0.13
N ILE A 161 -26.73 -7.99 -0.55
CA ILE A 161 -26.41 -8.27 -1.96
C ILE A 161 -26.78 -9.73 -2.25
N ALA A 162 -27.83 -9.95 -3.06
CA ALA A 162 -28.38 -11.29 -3.33
C ALA A 162 -27.35 -12.24 -3.95
N GLY A 163 -26.55 -11.79 -4.90
CA GLY A 163 -25.50 -12.61 -5.52
C GLY A 163 -24.48 -13.16 -4.51
N ILE A 164 -24.19 -12.43 -3.45
CA ILE A 164 -23.28 -12.87 -2.39
C ILE A 164 -24.01 -13.75 -1.35
N GLU A 165 -25.21 -13.34 -0.91
CA GLU A 165 -25.93 -13.99 0.19
C GLU A 165 -26.71 -15.23 -0.23
N ASP A 166 -27.32 -15.22 -1.43
CA ASP A 166 -28.22 -16.29 -1.91
C ASP A 166 -27.52 -17.22 -2.91
N GLU A 167 -26.67 -16.67 -3.77
CA GLU A 167 -26.01 -17.42 -4.85
C GLU A 167 -24.63 -17.90 -4.42
N GLY A 168 -24.10 -17.41 -3.27
CA GLY A 168 -22.83 -17.85 -2.70
C GLY A 168 -21.60 -17.36 -3.45
N LEU A 169 -21.71 -16.30 -4.25
CA LEU A 169 -20.55 -15.71 -4.94
C LEU A 169 -19.58 -15.13 -3.91
N THR A 170 -18.28 -15.26 -4.20
CA THR A 170 -17.29 -14.46 -3.46
C THR A 170 -17.48 -12.98 -3.81
N GLU A 171 -17.04 -12.09 -2.93
CA GLU A 171 -17.14 -10.64 -3.14
C GLU A 171 -16.51 -10.21 -4.47
N SER A 172 -15.33 -10.76 -4.78
CA SER A 172 -14.63 -10.43 -6.02
C SER A 172 -15.22 -11.09 -7.26
N ARG A 173 -15.80 -12.28 -7.15
CA ARG A 173 -16.54 -12.88 -8.26
C ARG A 173 -17.80 -12.06 -8.59
N TRP A 174 -18.49 -11.56 -7.58
CA TRP A 174 -19.60 -10.63 -7.78
C TRP A 174 -19.14 -9.32 -8.44
N THR A 175 -17.99 -8.77 -8.00
CA THR A 175 -17.37 -7.57 -8.61
C THR A 175 -17.03 -7.82 -10.08
N GLU A 176 -16.36 -8.93 -10.39
CA GLU A 176 -15.99 -9.33 -11.74
C GLU A 176 -17.20 -9.38 -12.70
N GLN A 177 -18.29 -10.01 -12.26
CA GLN A 177 -19.53 -10.09 -13.07
C GLN A 177 -20.11 -8.71 -13.39
N HIS A 178 -20.07 -7.77 -12.44
CA HIS A 178 -20.59 -6.42 -12.65
C HIS A 178 -19.69 -5.54 -13.48
N LEU A 179 -18.37 -5.70 -13.36
CA LEU A 179 -17.38 -5.00 -14.17
C LEU A 179 -17.30 -5.55 -15.61
N GLY A 180 -17.67 -6.82 -15.81
CA GLY A 180 -17.54 -7.52 -17.10
C GLY A 180 -16.07 -7.71 -17.52
N HIS A 181 -15.15 -7.79 -16.55
CA HIS A 181 -13.72 -7.94 -16.76
C HIS A 181 -13.11 -8.78 -15.64
N PRO A 182 -12.14 -9.70 -15.93
CA PRO A 182 -11.42 -10.44 -14.91
C PRO A 182 -10.77 -9.53 -13.89
N VAL A 183 -10.81 -9.93 -12.61
CA VAL A 183 -10.21 -9.15 -11.51
C VAL A 183 -9.26 -9.97 -10.65
N ILE A 184 -8.32 -9.28 -10.03
CA ILE A 184 -7.39 -9.81 -9.04
C ILE A 184 -7.75 -9.22 -7.68
N LYS A 185 -8.09 -10.06 -6.71
CA LYS A 185 -8.34 -9.64 -5.32
C LYS A 185 -7.03 -9.35 -4.63
N ALA A 186 -6.81 -8.11 -4.22
CA ALA A 186 -5.66 -7.70 -3.42
C ALA A 186 -5.96 -6.46 -2.57
N PHE A 187 -5.13 -6.15 -1.58
CA PHE A 187 -5.21 -4.99 -0.68
C PHE A 187 -6.46 -4.90 0.21
N ASN A 188 -7.44 -5.76 0.07
CA ASN A 188 -8.72 -5.67 0.78
C ASN A 188 -8.58 -5.80 2.31
N GLY A 189 -7.59 -6.55 2.81
CA GLY A 189 -7.28 -6.70 4.23
C GLY A 189 -6.21 -5.73 4.75
N THR A 190 -5.70 -4.83 3.92
CA THR A 190 -4.62 -3.90 4.30
C THR A 190 -5.21 -2.64 4.93
N TYR A 191 -4.66 -2.22 6.06
CA TYR A 191 -5.00 -0.90 6.60
C TYR A 191 -4.43 0.19 5.69
N ALA A 192 -5.25 1.19 5.40
CA ALA A 192 -4.86 2.26 4.47
C ALA A 192 -3.53 2.94 4.85
N GLN A 193 -3.33 3.21 6.14
CA GLN A 193 -2.11 3.85 6.63
C GLN A 193 -0.87 2.96 6.46
N ASP A 194 -1.03 1.63 6.49
CA ASP A 194 0.09 0.70 6.33
C ASP A 194 0.73 0.77 4.94
N ILE A 195 -0.03 1.17 3.92
CA ILE A 195 0.47 1.42 2.56
C ILE A 195 1.58 2.47 2.57
N LEU A 196 1.46 3.47 3.45
CA LEU A 196 2.46 4.54 3.61
C LEU A 196 3.58 4.16 4.59
N ASP A 197 3.25 3.49 5.70
CA ASP A 197 4.15 3.38 6.85
C ASP A 197 4.88 2.03 6.92
N ARG A 198 4.33 0.97 6.31
CA ARG A 198 4.84 -0.39 6.47
C ARG A 198 5.52 -0.98 5.24
N HIS A 199 5.78 -0.17 4.23
CA HIS A 199 6.61 -0.63 3.12
C HIS A 199 8.05 -0.91 3.59
N ARG A 200 8.63 -2.01 3.11
CA ARG A 200 10.00 -2.44 3.45
C ARG A 200 10.73 -2.91 2.19
N PRO A 201 12.06 -2.79 2.13
CA PRO A 201 12.83 -3.35 1.04
C PRO A 201 12.69 -4.88 0.98
N ALA A 202 12.93 -5.46 -0.18
CA ALA A 202 12.89 -6.91 -0.37
C ALA A 202 13.83 -7.62 0.62
N GLY A 203 13.35 -8.72 1.21
CA GLY A 203 14.10 -9.51 2.19
C GLY A 203 14.14 -8.94 3.61
N ALA A 204 13.49 -7.82 3.90
CA ALA A 204 13.41 -7.32 5.27
C ALA A 204 12.59 -8.28 6.16
N PRO A 205 13.04 -8.58 7.40
CA PRO A 205 12.40 -9.59 8.25
C PRO A 205 11.01 -9.20 8.75
N ASP A 206 10.69 -7.90 8.76
CA ASP A 206 9.39 -7.34 9.18
C ASP A 206 8.51 -6.94 7.99
N ARG A 207 8.84 -7.43 6.78
CA ARG A 207 8.06 -7.15 5.57
C ARG A 207 6.72 -7.88 5.63
N VAL A 208 5.64 -7.11 5.50
CA VAL A 208 4.27 -7.62 5.54
C VAL A 208 3.94 -8.29 4.21
N ALA A 209 3.26 -9.44 4.26
CA ALA A 209 2.78 -10.15 3.09
C ALA A 209 1.28 -9.91 2.86
N LEU A 210 0.89 -9.71 1.60
CA LEU A 210 -0.49 -9.52 1.19
C LEU A 210 -0.97 -10.74 0.39
N PRO A 211 -2.17 -11.27 0.66
CA PRO A 211 -2.77 -12.33 -0.15
C PRO A 211 -3.25 -11.76 -1.49
N VAL A 212 -3.08 -12.54 -2.56
CA VAL A 212 -3.50 -12.22 -3.93
C VAL A 212 -4.24 -13.40 -4.51
N ALA A 213 -5.48 -13.21 -4.93
CA ALA A 213 -6.31 -14.25 -5.56
C ALA A 213 -6.81 -13.79 -6.92
N GLY A 214 -6.89 -14.70 -7.89
CA GLY A 214 -7.39 -14.42 -9.23
C GLY A 214 -7.14 -15.58 -10.17
N ASP A 215 -7.89 -15.64 -11.27
CA ASP A 215 -7.84 -16.75 -12.22
C ASP A 215 -6.83 -16.48 -13.35
N ASP A 216 -6.58 -15.22 -13.70
CA ASP A 216 -5.60 -14.83 -14.71
C ASP A 216 -4.20 -14.77 -14.09
N GLU A 217 -3.38 -15.77 -14.41
CA GLU A 217 -2.02 -15.89 -13.87
C GLU A 217 -1.08 -14.76 -14.33
N ALA A 218 -1.28 -14.22 -15.55
CA ALA A 218 -0.46 -13.12 -16.06
C ALA A 218 -0.81 -11.82 -15.33
N ALA A 219 -2.08 -11.51 -15.19
CA ALA A 219 -2.56 -10.37 -14.40
C ALA A 219 -2.16 -10.50 -12.93
N LYS A 220 -2.28 -11.70 -12.34
CA LYS A 220 -1.86 -11.98 -10.96
C LYS A 220 -0.36 -11.77 -10.77
N ALA A 221 0.47 -12.21 -11.72
CA ALA A 221 1.91 -11.98 -11.69
C ALA A 221 2.25 -10.47 -11.76
N LYS A 222 1.57 -9.70 -12.64
CA LYS A 222 1.72 -8.24 -12.76
C LYS A 222 1.35 -7.54 -11.44
N VAL A 223 0.23 -7.92 -10.82
CA VAL A 223 -0.20 -7.37 -9.53
C VAL A 223 0.79 -7.70 -8.41
N ARG A 224 1.31 -8.92 -8.37
CA ARG A 224 2.32 -9.32 -7.37
C ARG A 224 3.62 -8.55 -7.53
N ALA A 225 4.07 -8.29 -8.76
CA ALA A 225 5.23 -7.45 -9.01
C ALA A 225 5.03 -6.02 -8.52
N LEU A 226 3.85 -5.43 -8.77
CA LEU A 226 3.49 -4.10 -8.27
C LEU A 226 3.46 -4.05 -6.73
N ILE A 227 2.94 -5.08 -6.08
CA ILE A 227 2.93 -5.19 -4.61
C ILE A 227 4.34 -5.29 -4.05
N ASP A 228 5.24 -6.04 -4.71
CA ASP A 228 6.65 -6.14 -4.33
C ASP A 228 7.35 -4.77 -4.42
N GLU A 229 7.12 -4.03 -5.50
CA GLU A 229 7.62 -2.67 -5.70
C GLU A 229 7.09 -1.68 -4.65
N LEU A 230 5.82 -1.84 -4.26
CA LEU A 230 5.22 -1.07 -3.16
C LEU A 230 5.85 -1.39 -1.79
N GLY A 231 6.65 -2.44 -1.67
CA GLY A 231 7.37 -2.80 -0.46
C GLY A 231 6.69 -3.86 0.40
N PHE A 232 5.88 -4.74 -0.19
CA PHE A 232 5.18 -5.83 0.48
C PHE A 232 5.48 -7.17 -0.19
N ASP A 233 5.53 -8.24 0.60
CA ASP A 233 5.55 -9.59 0.06
C ASP A 233 4.16 -10.00 -0.41
N THR A 234 4.07 -11.08 -1.18
CA THR A 234 2.79 -11.63 -1.62
C THR A 234 2.67 -13.11 -1.29
N VAL A 235 1.43 -13.55 -1.03
CA VAL A 235 1.05 -14.96 -0.95
C VAL A 235 -0.02 -15.21 -1.99
N ASP A 236 0.20 -16.21 -2.85
CA ASP A 236 -0.82 -16.69 -3.76
C ASP A 236 -1.95 -17.34 -2.94
N ALA A 237 -3.14 -16.78 -3.02
CA ALA A 237 -4.34 -17.23 -2.31
C ALA A 237 -5.29 -18.06 -3.19
N GLY A 238 -4.83 -18.48 -4.37
CA GLY A 238 -5.61 -19.32 -5.31
C GLY A 238 -6.37 -18.53 -6.35
N GLY A 239 -7.43 -19.15 -6.89
CA GLY A 239 -8.33 -18.55 -7.85
C GLY A 239 -9.27 -17.51 -7.23
N LEU A 240 -10.07 -16.87 -8.07
CA LEU A 240 -10.99 -15.83 -7.58
C LEU A 240 -12.10 -16.42 -6.69
N ASP A 241 -12.49 -17.67 -6.92
CA ASP A 241 -13.45 -18.37 -6.06
C ASP A 241 -12.87 -18.76 -4.69
N ASP A 242 -11.53 -18.76 -4.52
CA ASP A 242 -10.86 -18.92 -3.24
C ASP A 242 -10.73 -17.60 -2.46
N SER A 243 -11.05 -16.47 -3.09
CA SER A 243 -10.87 -15.12 -2.50
C SER A 243 -11.66 -14.89 -1.21
N TRP A 244 -12.66 -15.73 -0.90
CA TRP A 244 -13.38 -15.71 0.37
C TRP A 244 -12.43 -15.90 1.57
N ARG A 245 -11.29 -16.56 1.39
CA ARG A 245 -10.30 -16.79 2.46
C ARG A 245 -9.68 -15.52 3.00
N GLN A 246 -9.76 -14.43 2.25
CA GLN A 246 -9.23 -13.12 2.64
C GLN A 246 -10.31 -12.04 2.85
N GLN A 247 -11.59 -12.42 2.87
CA GLN A 247 -12.71 -11.51 3.14
C GLN A 247 -12.74 -11.03 4.60
N PRO A 248 -13.49 -9.97 4.91
CA PRO A 248 -13.71 -9.56 6.29
C PRO A 248 -14.12 -10.74 7.18
N ASP A 249 -13.62 -10.75 8.42
CA ASP A 249 -13.85 -11.78 9.42
C ASP A 249 -13.10 -13.11 9.23
N THR A 250 -12.18 -13.18 8.28
CA THR A 250 -11.25 -14.31 8.17
C THR A 250 -9.96 -14.03 8.94
N PRO A 251 -9.19 -15.08 9.34
CA PRO A 251 -7.96 -14.88 10.11
C PRO A 251 -6.90 -14.03 9.44
N VAL A 252 -6.90 -13.94 8.11
CA VAL A 252 -5.93 -13.12 7.36
C VAL A 252 -6.35 -11.66 7.22
N TYR A 253 -7.64 -11.35 7.45
CA TYR A 253 -8.14 -9.98 7.30
C TYR A 253 -7.55 -9.05 8.36
N GLY A 254 -6.83 -8.01 7.92
CA GLY A 254 -6.13 -7.08 8.81
C GLY A 254 -4.86 -7.64 9.47
N LEU A 255 -4.40 -8.82 9.06
CA LEU A 255 -3.18 -9.44 9.60
C LEU A 255 -1.94 -8.69 9.08
N ARG A 256 -1.07 -8.30 10.01
CA ARG A 256 0.22 -7.66 9.76
C ARG A 256 1.34 -8.64 10.03
N ALA A 257 1.60 -9.54 9.08
CA ALA A 257 2.54 -10.64 9.28
C ALA A 257 3.28 -11.00 7.98
N GLY A 258 4.31 -11.81 8.09
CA GLY A 258 5.07 -12.31 6.96
C GLY A 258 4.38 -13.46 6.22
N VAL A 259 5.05 -13.96 5.19
CA VAL A 259 4.52 -14.98 4.27
C VAL A 259 4.02 -16.25 4.99
N ALA A 260 4.76 -16.72 6.00
CA ALA A 260 4.43 -17.98 6.68
C ALA A 260 3.11 -17.89 7.46
N GLU A 261 2.93 -16.81 8.22
CA GLU A 261 1.74 -16.55 9.01
C GLU A 261 0.52 -16.27 8.13
N VAL A 262 0.70 -15.53 7.02
CA VAL A 262 -0.37 -15.27 6.05
C VAL A 262 -0.84 -16.57 5.41
N ARG A 263 0.07 -17.46 4.99
CA ARG A 263 -0.29 -18.80 4.48
C ARG A 263 -1.08 -19.63 5.49
N LYS A 264 -0.64 -19.60 6.76
CA LYS A 264 -1.33 -20.28 7.84
C LYS A 264 -2.74 -19.73 8.03
N ALA A 265 -2.88 -18.42 8.11
CA ALA A 265 -4.17 -17.75 8.27
C ALA A 265 -5.15 -18.04 7.12
N LEU A 266 -4.67 -18.07 5.87
CA LEU A 266 -5.47 -18.47 4.71
C LEU A 266 -5.94 -19.93 4.80
N ALA A 267 -5.08 -20.85 5.32
CA ALA A 267 -5.45 -22.25 5.49
C ALA A 267 -6.45 -22.47 6.63
N GLU A 268 -6.43 -21.62 7.65
CA GLU A 268 -7.35 -21.64 8.80
C GLU A 268 -8.69 -20.94 8.54
N ALA A 269 -8.85 -20.26 7.40
CA ALA A 269 -10.10 -19.58 7.07
C ALA A 269 -11.28 -20.56 6.93
N SER A 270 -12.46 -20.13 7.39
CA SER A 270 -13.73 -20.84 7.24
C SER A 270 -14.61 -20.11 6.22
N PRO A 271 -15.32 -20.82 5.33
CA PRO A 271 -16.27 -20.20 4.41
C PRO A 271 -17.54 -19.69 5.10
N GLU A 272 -17.78 -20.09 6.35
CA GLU A 272 -18.94 -19.66 7.11
C GLU A 272 -18.81 -18.19 7.54
N ARG A 273 -19.68 -17.33 7.03
CA ARG A 273 -19.75 -15.93 7.47
C ARG A 273 -20.47 -15.85 8.82
N PRO A 274 -19.87 -15.21 9.85
CA PRO A 274 -20.57 -14.90 11.10
C PRO A 274 -21.78 -13.98 10.87
N ALA A 275 -22.73 -14.00 11.81
CA ALA A 275 -23.97 -13.20 11.71
C ALA A 275 -23.71 -11.69 11.50
N ALA A 276 -22.63 -11.14 12.04
CA ALA A 276 -22.25 -9.74 11.86
C ALA A 276 -21.87 -9.36 10.41
N PHE A 277 -21.59 -10.36 9.54
CA PHE A 277 -21.24 -10.18 8.13
C PHE A 277 -22.26 -10.82 7.17
N ARG A 278 -23.47 -11.07 7.66
CA ARG A 278 -24.63 -11.48 6.84
C ARG A 278 -25.60 -10.34 6.72
N GLY A 279 -26.22 -10.17 5.55
CA GLY A 279 -27.20 -9.13 5.25
C GLY A 279 -28.64 -9.53 5.64
#